data_b26306a7b1eee3ce8885f9b27d4348b3
#
_entry.id   b26306a7b1eee3ce8885f9b27d4348b3
#
_cell.length_a   1.000
_cell.length_b   1.000
_cell.length_c   1.000
_cell.angle_alpha   90.00
_cell.angle_beta   90.00
_cell.angle_gamma   90.00
#
_symmetry.space_group_name_H-M   'P 1'
#
loop_
_entity.id
_entity.type
_entity.pdbx_description
1 polymer ?
#
loop_
_entity_poly.entity_id
_entity_poly.type
_entity_poly.pdbx_seq_one_letter_code
_entity_poly.pdbx_strand_id
1 'polypeptide(L)'
;DLVAWPLRSSRRMVVAVLDARRREVFHARYRPVPGGLQREGDYTVGPPADLAGDLAAAGEEVLLAGGGVDAYQEAFAGLERAEHAGSEFAAPSAAALVELATRRIELEKFDPAWELAPLYLRASDAEIDWERVRAGGPGHRAVILP
;
A
#
# COMPACT_ATOMS: atom_id res chain seq x y z
N ASP A 1 3.74 6.13 -0.74
CA ASP A 1 4.03 7.57 -0.57
C ASP A 1 3.28 8.41 -1.62
N LEU A 2 3.34 8.08 -2.93
CA LEU A 2 2.81 8.91 -4.02
C LEU A 2 1.28 9.14 -3.96
N VAL A 3 0.51 8.20 -3.43
CA VAL A 3 -0.93 8.33 -3.22
C VAL A 3 -1.24 9.24 -2.03
N ALA A 4 -0.45 9.13 -0.97
CA ALA A 4 -0.67 9.91 0.25
C ALA A 4 -0.17 11.36 0.14
N TRP A 5 0.91 11.62 -0.63
CA TRP A 5 1.56 12.91 -0.69
C TRP A 5 0.67 14.12 -1.04
N PRO A 6 -0.29 14.01 -2.00
CA PRO A 6 -1.22 15.10 -2.29
C PRO A 6 -2.08 15.51 -1.08
N LEU A 7 -2.27 14.59 -0.12
CA LEU A 7 -3.10 14.77 1.08
C LEU A 7 -2.32 15.25 2.30
N ARG A 8 -1.05 15.64 2.14
CA ARG A 8 -0.15 16.07 3.22
C ARG A 8 -0.62 17.27 4.05
N SER A 9 -1.58 18.02 3.52
CA SER A 9 -2.21 19.14 4.24
C SER A 9 -3.42 18.73 5.07
N SER A 10 -3.80 17.45 5.06
CA SER A 10 -4.86 16.93 5.91
C SER A 10 -4.49 17.09 7.38
N ARG A 11 -5.51 17.17 8.24
CA ARG A 11 -5.33 17.07 9.71
C ARG A 11 -5.48 15.64 10.21
N ARG A 12 -6.03 14.76 9.36
CA ARG A 12 -6.27 13.35 9.65
C ARG A 12 -5.07 12.51 9.21
N MET A 13 -4.88 11.37 9.85
CA MET A 13 -3.97 10.35 9.36
C MET A 13 -4.41 9.93 7.95
N VAL A 14 -3.49 9.87 7.01
CA VAL A 14 -3.74 9.38 5.66
C VAL A 14 -3.38 7.89 5.58
N VAL A 15 -4.32 7.07 5.13
CA VAL A 15 -4.10 5.64 4.89
C VAL A 15 -4.15 5.40 3.39
N ALA A 16 -2.98 5.12 2.80
CA ALA A 16 -2.91 4.73 1.40
C ALA A 16 -3.25 3.25 1.25
N VAL A 17 -4.20 2.93 0.38
CA VAL A 17 -4.72 1.58 0.17
C VAL A 17 -4.72 1.27 -1.32
N LEU A 18 -3.94 0.29 -1.76
CA LEU A 18 -3.84 -0.14 -3.14
C LEU A 18 -4.30 -1.59 -3.28
N ASP A 19 -5.01 -1.91 -4.36
CA ASP A 19 -5.41 -3.29 -4.65
C ASP A 19 -4.16 -4.18 -4.90
N ALA A 20 -3.96 -5.15 -4.02
CA ALA A 20 -2.88 -6.14 -4.13
C ALA A 20 -3.32 -7.40 -4.89
N ARG A 21 -4.53 -7.40 -5.48
CA ARG A 21 -5.19 -8.57 -6.04
C ARG A 21 -5.49 -9.65 -4.97
N ARG A 22 -6.12 -10.75 -5.35
CA ARG A 22 -6.41 -11.92 -4.48
C ARG A 22 -7.17 -11.57 -3.19
N ARG A 23 -8.01 -10.53 -3.24
CA ARG A 23 -8.75 -9.99 -2.08
C ARG A 23 -7.86 -9.45 -0.97
N GLU A 24 -6.70 -8.92 -1.35
CA GLU A 24 -5.76 -8.24 -0.44
C GLU A 24 -5.53 -6.80 -0.88
N VAL A 25 -5.05 -5.99 0.05
CA VAL A 25 -4.64 -4.61 -0.20
C VAL A 25 -3.21 -4.41 0.31
N PHE A 26 -2.41 -3.64 -0.45
CA PHE A 26 -1.23 -3.01 0.09
C PHE A 26 -1.66 -1.74 0.80
N HIS A 27 -1.17 -1.52 2.01
CA HIS A 27 -1.49 -0.31 2.74
C HIS A 27 -0.30 0.23 3.53
N ALA A 28 -0.34 1.53 3.80
CA ALA A 28 0.58 2.21 4.71
C ALA A 28 -0.11 3.43 5.32
N ARG A 29 0.28 3.78 6.53
CA ARG A 29 -0.25 4.89 7.31
C ARG A 29 0.72 6.06 7.30
N TYR A 30 0.20 7.27 7.18
CA TYR A 30 0.99 8.49 7.10
C TYR A 30 0.39 9.57 7.98
N ARG A 31 1.18 10.09 8.88
CA ARG A 31 0.82 11.23 9.69
C ARG A 31 1.27 12.53 9.01
N PRO A 32 0.36 13.48 8.76
CA PRO A 32 0.75 14.80 8.30
C PRO A 32 1.60 15.50 9.36
N VAL A 33 2.73 16.05 8.91
CA VAL A 33 3.66 16.80 9.75
C VAL A 33 4.02 18.13 9.04
N PRO A 34 4.53 19.13 9.76
CA PRO A 34 4.98 20.36 9.10
C PRO A 34 5.95 20.07 7.96
N GLY A 35 5.54 20.45 6.75
CA GLY A 35 6.33 20.27 5.53
C GLY A 35 6.22 18.90 4.86
N GLY A 36 5.34 17.97 5.28
CA GLY A 36 5.19 16.71 4.58
C GLY A 36 4.36 15.64 5.27
N LEU A 37 4.74 14.41 5.03
CA LEU A 37 4.14 13.21 5.63
C LEU A 37 5.23 12.37 6.29
N GLN A 38 4.94 11.85 7.46
CA GLN A 38 5.72 10.83 8.13
C GLN A 38 4.99 9.51 8.04
N ARG A 39 5.62 8.47 7.48
CA ARG A 39 5.08 7.13 7.48
C ARG A 39 5.15 6.54 8.89
N GLU A 40 4.04 5.96 9.35
CA GLU A 40 3.94 5.22 10.60
C GLU A 40 3.92 3.71 10.33
N GLY A 41 4.94 3.02 10.79
CA GLY A 41 5.14 1.59 10.57
C GLY A 41 5.62 1.24 9.15
N ASP A 42 5.49 -0.03 8.81
CA ASP A 42 5.93 -0.59 7.55
C ASP A 42 4.81 -0.62 6.50
N TYR A 43 5.18 -0.88 5.25
CA TYR A 43 4.21 -1.26 4.23
C TYR A 43 3.68 -2.65 4.54
N THR A 44 2.38 -2.81 4.45
CA THR A 44 1.70 -4.06 4.82
C THR A 44 0.85 -4.57 3.66
N VAL A 45 0.68 -5.88 3.59
CA VAL A 45 -0.26 -6.54 2.69
C VAL A 45 -1.16 -7.47 3.51
N GLY A 46 -2.45 -7.47 3.23
CA GLY A 46 -3.41 -8.33 3.90
C GLY A 46 -4.86 -8.07 3.46
N PRO A 47 -5.81 -8.81 4.03
CA PRO A 47 -7.23 -8.62 3.76
C PRO A 47 -7.69 -7.20 4.12
N PRO A 48 -8.55 -6.57 3.30
CA PRO A 48 -9.07 -5.24 3.61
C PRO A 48 -9.90 -5.20 4.91
N ALA A 49 -10.52 -6.31 5.29
CA ALA A 49 -11.28 -6.42 6.54
C ALA A 49 -10.37 -6.32 7.79
N ASP A 50 -9.15 -6.86 7.72
CA ASP A 50 -8.19 -6.78 8.82
C ASP A 50 -7.74 -5.32 9.02
N LEU A 51 -7.42 -4.62 7.91
CA LEU A 51 -7.13 -3.19 7.95
C LEU A 51 -8.30 -2.39 8.54
N ALA A 52 -9.54 -2.68 8.11
CA ALA A 52 -10.72 -2.01 8.64
C ALA A 52 -10.89 -2.26 10.15
N GLY A 53 -10.67 -3.50 10.61
CA GLY A 53 -10.68 -3.84 12.04
C GLY A 53 -9.64 -3.06 12.84
N ASP A 54 -8.42 -2.97 12.33
CA ASP A 54 -7.34 -2.21 12.96
C ASP A 54 -7.65 -0.71 13.05
N LEU A 55 -8.23 -0.13 12.00
CA LEU A 55 -8.62 1.28 11.98
C LEU A 55 -9.77 1.56 12.95
N ALA A 56 -10.76 0.67 13.01
CA ALA A 56 -11.86 0.78 13.97
C ALA A 56 -11.35 0.69 15.42
N ALA A 57 -10.42 -0.24 15.69
CA ALA A 57 -9.83 -0.41 17.03
C ALA A 57 -8.97 0.79 17.45
N ALA A 58 -8.24 1.41 16.51
CA ALA A 58 -7.44 2.60 16.77
C ALA A 58 -8.30 3.82 17.11
N GLY A 59 -9.52 3.92 16.58
CA GLY A 59 -10.46 4.99 16.88
C GLY A 59 -10.02 6.39 16.45
N GLU A 60 -9.01 6.49 15.57
CA GLU A 60 -8.55 7.76 15.02
C GLU A 60 -9.36 8.18 13.78
N GLU A 61 -9.43 9.49 13.54
CA GLU A 61 -9.96 9.99 12.27
C GLU A 61 -8.96 9.77 11.15
N VAL A 62 -9.36 9.06 10.11
CA VAL A 62 -8.52 8.71 8.98
C VAL A 62 -9.09 9.17 7.65
N LEU A 63 -8.20 9.44 6.72
CA LEU A 63 -8.50 9.75 5.34
C LEU A 63 -7.97 8.60 4.47
N LEU A 64 -8.88 7.80 3.90
CA LEU A 64 -8.55 6.66 3.04
C LEU A 64 -8.34 7.13 1.60
N ALA A 65 -7.22 6.75 0.99
CA ALA A 65 -6.88 7.10 -0.39
C ALA A 65 -6.29 5.92 -1.14
N GLY A 66 -6.54 5.86 -2.44
CA GLY A 66 -6.01 4.81 -3.32
C GLY A 66 -7.09 3.88 -3.86
N GLY A 67 -6.82 3.28 -5.01
CA GLY A 67 -7.79 2.42 -5.73
C GLY A 67 -8.22 1.15 -4.97
N GLY A 68 -7.51 0.76 -3.92
CA GLY A 68 -7.93 -0.33 -3.04
C GLY A 68 -9.17 0.03 -2.21
N VAL A 69 -9.40 1.31 -1.91
CA VAL A 69 -10.62 1.75 -1.22
C VAL A 69 -11.84 1.56 -2.12
N ASP A 70 -11.71 1.97 -3.39
CA ASP A 70 -12.79 1.81 -4.37
C ASP A 70 -13.08 0.32 -4.66
N ALA A 71 -12.02 -0.49 -4.77
CA ALA A 71 -12.13 -1.92 -5.06
C ALA A 71 -12.79 -2.74 -3.93
N TYR A 72 -12.69 -2.27 -2.68
CA TYR A 72 -13.16 -2.98 -1.49
C TYR A 72 -14.01 -2.08 -0.58
N GLN A 73 -14.88 -1.25 -1.17
CA GLN A 73 -15.74 -0.28 -0.47
C GLN A 73 -16.52 -0.91 0.70
N GLU A 74 -17.03 -2.13 0.50
CA GLU A 74 -17.82 -2.83 1.51
C GLU A 74 -17.04 -3.08 2.82
N ALA A 75 -15.73 -3.32 2.72
CA ALA A 75 -14.89 -3.54 3.89
C ALA A 75 -14.72 -2.29 4.75
N PHE A 76 -14.78 -1.11 4.13
CA PHE A 76 -14.56 0.18 4.80
C PHE A 76 -15.84 0.94 5.13
N ALA A 77 -17.00 0.51 4.60
CA ALA A 77 -18.29 1.20 4.74
C ALA A 77 -18.76 1.38 6.20
N GLY A 78 -18.32 0.48 7.11
CA GLY A 78 -18.68 0.54 8.53
C GLY A 78 -17.79 1.42 9.41
N LEU A 79 -16.77 2.08 8.84
CA LEU A 79 -15.84 2.91 9.59
C LEU A 79 -16.40 4.32 9.82
N GLU A 80 -16.93 4.59 11.01
CA GLU A 80 -17.54 5.88 11.35
C GLU A 80 -16.55 7.07 11.31
N ARG A 81 -15.24 6.79 11.49
CA ARG A 81 -14.19 7.81 11.57
C ARG A 81 -13.28 7.81 10.34
N ALA A 82 -13.67 7.14 9.28
CA ALA A 82 -12.96 7.12 8.02
C ALA A 82 -13.70 7.93 6.97
N GLU A 83 -12.98 8.79 6.28
CA GLU A 83 -13.46 9.52 5.11
C GLU A 83 -12.71 9.03 3.88
N HIS A 84 -13.39 8.86 2.76
CA HIS A 84 -12.78 8.57 1.48
C HIS A 84 -12.30 9.87 0.83
N ALA A 85 -11.02 9.92 0.45
CA ALA A 85 -10.41 11.13 -0.12
C ALA A 85 -10.93 11.50 -1.52
N GLY A 86 -11.58 10.53 -2.19
CA GLY A 86 -12.11 10.70 -3.55
C GLY A 86 -11.32 9.88 -4.58
N SER A 87 -11.98 9.58 -5.69
CA SER A 87 -11.42 8.74 -6.76
C SER A 87 -10.26 9.41 -7.52
N GLU A 88 -10.12 10.72 -7.43
CA GLU A 88 -8.97 11.46 -7.96
C GLU A 88 -7.64 11.07 -7.27
N PHE A 89 -7.71 10.51 -6.07
CA PHE A 89 -6.56 9.97 -5.33
C PHE A 89 -6.41 8.44 -5.46
N ALA A 90 -7.13 7.81 -6.39
CA ALA A 90 -7.07 6.35 -6.58
C ALA A 90 -5.72 5.85 -7.11
N ALA A 91 -5.00 6.69 -7.86
CA ALA A 91 -3.72 6.34 -8.49
C ALA A 91 -2.56 7.20 -7.98
N PRO A 92 -1.31 6.68 -8.07
CA PRO A 92 -0.12 7.47 -7.78
C PRO A 92 -0.03 8.71 -8.66
N SER A 93 0.29 9.86 -8.06
CA SER A 93 0.40 11.14 -8.75
C SER A 93 1.82 11.36 -9.30
N ALA A 94 1.94 11.66 -10.59
CA ALA A 94 3.22 12.06 -11.19
C ALA A 94 3.73 13.40 -10.60
N ALA A 95 2.84 14.33 -10.27
CA ALA A 95 3.21 15.57 -9.60
C ALA A 95 3.81 15.30 -8.23
N ALA A 96 3.22 14.39 -7.45
CA ALA A 96 3.78 13.96 -6.17
C ALA A 96 5.18 13.32 -6.32
N LEU A 97 5.39 12.55 -7.38
CA LEU A 97 6.72 11.98 -7.67
C LEU A 97 7.75 13.07 -7.91
N VAL A 98 7.43 14.07 -8.74
CA VAL A 98 8.33 15.20 -9.02
C VAL A 98 8.64 15.98 -7.74
N GLU A 99 7.64 16.33 -6.93
CA GLU A 99 7.85 17.05 -5.67
C GLU A 99 8.76 16.28 -4.72
N LEU A 100 8.52 14.99 -4.52
CA LEU A 100 9.33 14.14 -3.63
C LEU A 100 10.75 13.94 -4.17
N ALA A 101 10.90 13.74 -5.48
CA ALA A 101 12.22 13.62 -6.11
C ALA A 101 13.02 14.93 -6.01
N THR A 102 12.41 16.07 -6.27
CA THR A 102 13.06 17.38 -6.17
C THR A 102 13.63 17.60 -4.77
N ARG A 103 12.85 17.32 -3.73
CA ARG A 103 13.31 17.43 -2.33
C ARG A 103 14.50 16.51 -2.03
N ARG A 104 14.51 15.29 -2.57
CA ARG A 104 15.65 14.37 -2.41
C ARG A 104 16.89 14.88 -3.12
N ILE A 105 16.73 15.43 -4.33
CA ILE A 105 17.81 16.02 -5.11
C ILE A 105 18.41 17.22 -4.38
N GLU A 106 17.59 18.13 -3.86
CA GLU A 106 18.04 19.31 -3.09
C GLU A 106 18.80 18.92 -1.82
N LEU A 107 18.47 17.78 -1.23
CA LEU A 107 19.15 17.23 -0.04
C LEU A 107 20.31 16.29 -0.39
N GLU A 108 20.67 16.18 -1.68
CA GLU A 108 21.71 15.27 -2.18
C GLU A 108 21.53 13.81 -1.73
N LYS A 109 20.25 13.37 -1.53
CA LYS A 109 19.90 12.02 -1.11
C LYS A 109 19.65 11.13 -2.33
N PHE A 110 20.71 10.51 -2.81
CA PHE A 110 20.67 9.58 -3.95
C PHE A 110 20.87 8.14 -3.48
N ASP A 111 20.10 7.24 -4.05
CA ASP A 111 20.33 5.80 -3.88
C ASP A 111 21.25 5.33 -5.02
N PRO A 112 22.29 4.52 -4.73
CA PRO A 112 23.08 3.90 -5.77
C PRO A 112 22.22 3.01 -6.67
N ALA A 113 22.40 3.11 -7.98
CA ALA A 113 21.54 2.38 -8.93
C ALA A 113 21.55 0.85 -8.73
N TRP A 114 22.66 0.29 -8.24
CA TRP A 114 22.80 -1.14 -7.95
C TRP A 114 22.16 -1.59 -6.64
N GLU A 115 21.73 -0.65 -5.79
CA GLU A 115 20.99 -0.93 -4.55
C GLU A 115 19.46 -0.84 -4.76
N LEU A 116 19.01 -0.38 -5.94
CA LEU A 116 17.59 -0.28 -6.24
C LEU A 116 17.01 -1.69 -6.42
N ALA A 117 16.20 -2.11 -5.47
CA ALA A 117 15.49 -3.37 -5.50
C ALA A 117 13.99 -3.15 -5.27
N PRO A 118 13.11 -3.91 -5.94
CA PRO A 118 11.69 -3.90 -5.61
C PRO A 118 11.45 -4.36 -4.18
N LEU A 119 10.51 -3.70 -3.48
CA LEU A 119 10.05 -4.14 -2.18
C LEU A 119 8.97 -5.20 -2.37
N TYR A 120 9.31 -6.47 -2.18
CA TYR A 120 8.38 -7.58 -2.21
C TYR A 120 7.73 -7.76 -0.82
N LEU A 121 6.46 -7.37 -0.69
CA LEU A 121 5.69 -7.55 0.56
C LEU A 121 5.02 -8.93 0.65
N ARG A 122 5.06 -9.68 -0.43
CA ARG A 122 4.50 -11.03 -0.53
C ARG A 122 5.46 -11.92 -1.31
N ALA A 123 5.58 -13.19 -0.90
CA ALA A 123 6.32 -14.19 -1.67
C ALA A 123 5.74 -14.34 -3.08
N SER A 124 6.59 -14.62 -4.06
CA SER A 124 6.16 -14.85 -5.43
C SER A 124 5.30 -16.14 -5.52
N ASP A 125 4.40 -16.19 -6.50
CA ASP A 125 3.57 -17.38 -6.72
C ASP A 125 4.41 -18.62 -7.00
N ALA A 126 5.56 -18.45 -7.64
CA ALA A 126 6.50 -19.54 -7.89
C ALA A 126 7.13 -20.11 -6.61
N GLU A 127 7.38 -19.27 -5.60
CA GLU A 127 7.88 -19.73 -4.29
C GLU A 127 6.79 -20.48 -3.52
N ILE A 128 5.56 -19.97 -3.54
CA ILE A 128 4.41 -20.61 -2.87
C ILE A 128 4.12 -21.98 -3.48
N ASP A 129 4.16 -22.12 -4.81
CA ASP A 129 3.94 -23.39 -5.49
C ASP A 129 5.10 -24.36 -5.22
N TRP A 130 6.32 -23.88 -5.15
CA TRP A 130 7.49 -24.70 -4.83
C TRP A 130 7.43 -25.25 -3.40
N GLU A 131 7.00 -24.46 -2.44
CA GLU A 131 6.79 -24.90 -1.05
C GLU A 131 5.67 -25.93 -0.95
N ARG A 132 4.54 -25.76 -1.70
CA ARG A 132 3.47 -26.77 -1.77
C ARG A 132 3.93 -28.08 -2.35
N VAL A 133 4.74 -28.04 -3.40
CA VAL A 133 5.33 -29.25 -4.01
C VAL A 133 6.26 -29.95 -3.02
N ARG A 134 7.08 -29.22 -2.28
CA ARG A 134 7.93 -29.78 -1.23
C ARG A 134 7.14 -30.38 -0.06
N ALA A 135 6.01 -29.78 0.30
CA ALA A 135 5.14 -30.26 1.38
C ALA A 135 4.25 -31.44 0.99
N GLY A 136 4.37 -32.00 -0.24
CA GLY A 136 3.62 -33.16 -0.70
C GLY A 136 2.19 -32.86 -1.16
N GLY A 137 1.88 -31.62 -1.50
CA GLY A 137 0.59 -31.26 -2.11
C GLY A 137 0.44 -31.85 -3.53
N PRO A 138 -0.81 -32.00 -4.08
CA PRO A 138 -1.05 -32.53 -5.40
C PRO A 138 -0.42 -31.62 -6.47
N GLY A 139 0.77 -31.98 -6.91
CA GLY A 139 1.53 -31.24 -7.88
C GLY A 139 0.85 -31.21 -9.25
N HIS A 140 0.80 -30.02 -9.85
CA HIS A 140 0.63 -29.92 -11.30
C HIS A 140 1.84 -30.62 -11.95
N ARG A 141 1.57 -31.67 -12.73
CA ARG A 141 2.59 -32.32 -13.57
C ARG A 141 3.23 -31.24 -14.45
N ALA A 142 4.52 -31.06 -14.29
CA ALA A 142 5.30 -30.29 -15.25
C ALA A 142 5.15 -30.95 -16.62
N VAL A 143 4.49 -30.27 -17.56
CA VAL A 143 4.50 -30.66 -18.97
C VAL A 143 5.86 -30.25 -19.49
N ILE A 144 6.77 -31.21 -19.57
CA ILE A 144 8.00 -31.07 -20.32
C ILE A 144 7.58 -31.15 -21.79
N LEU A 145 7.60 -30.04 -22.49
CA LEU A 145 7.49 -29.99 -23.94
C LEU A 145 8.82 -30.46 -24.55
N PRO A 146 8.75 -31.26 -25.64
CA PRO A 146 9.90 -31.84 -26.32
C PRO A 146 10.79 -30.80 -27.00
#